data_77d716eac168af592f352df688f50b73
#
_entry.id   77d716eac168af592f352df688f50b73
#
_cell.length_a   1.000
_cell.length_b   1.000
_cell.length_c   1.000
_cell.angle_alpha   90.00
_cell.angle_beta   90.00
_cell.angle_gamma   90.00
#
_symmetry.space_group_name_H-M   'P 1'
#
loop_
_entity.id
_entity.type
_entity.pdbx_description
1 polymer ?
#
loop_
_entity_poly.entity_id
_entity_poly.type
_entity_poly.pdbx_seq_one_letter_code
_entity_poly.pdbx_strand_id
1 'polypeptide(L)'
;MKALVPPGQQPIFSRREMLAGALMASAAVVAAARKPNIPIDYLGHHKLEDVIPKRIGPWEFVTNSGLVVPPQDQLQLAIYSQLVTRVYSDGTNSIMFLVAYSASETGFLQVHRPEFCYTAAGYRLSDFAHHKIQLRDSRAFTANSLTAERDASTEKLVYWTRIGNHIPLSWAQQKLTFAEDNLRRLIPDAALIRVSTVGLDDAQAFALIDSFVQAMIASVPGPLKRVFVA
;
A
#
# COMPACT_ATOMS: atom_id res chain seq x y z
N MET A 1 -61.30 -27.95 -19.52
CA MET A 1 -60.79 -27.17 -20.63
C MET A 1 -59.31 -26.91 -20.41
N LYS A 2 -58.41 -27.60 -21.14
CA LYS A 2 -56.97 -27.32 -21.14
C LYS A 2 -56.72 -26.22 -22.17
N ALA A 3 -56.24 -25.09 -21.73
CA ALA A 3 -55.80 -24.02 -22.58
C ALA A 3 -54.57 -24.51 -23.40
N LEU A 4 -54.70 -24.57 -24.71
CA LEU A 4 -53.61 -24.81 -25.64
C LEU A 4 -52.67 -23.61 -25.63
N VAL A 5 -51.45 -23.83 -25.20
CA VAL A 5 -50.33 -22.88 -25.32
C VAL A 5 -49.96 -22.87 -26.83
N PRO A 6 -49.95 -21.69 -27.48
CA PRO A 6 -49.57 -21.63 -28.91
C PRO A 6 -48.08 -21.99 -29.08
N PRO A 7 -47.73 -22.66 -30.21
CA PRO A 7 -46.32 -23.05 -30.45
C PRO A 7 -45.45 -21.81 -30.64
N GLY A 8 -44.38 -21.80 -29.90
CA GLY A 8 -43.15 -21.05 -29.92
C GLY A 8 -43.05 -19.84 -30.88
N GLN A 9 -43.24 -18.66 -30.36
CA GLN A 9 -42.58 -17.48 -30.91
C GLN A 9 -41.07 -17.60 -30.51
N GLN A 10 -40.25 -18.00 -31.46
CA GLN A 10 -38.80 -17.86 -31.32
C GLN A 10 -38.48 -16.39 -31.14
N PRO A 11 -37.67 -16.00 -30.17
CA PRO A 11 -37.29 -14.61 -30.00
C PRO A 11 -36.53 -14.16 -31.26
N ILE A 12 -37.16 -13.36 -32.08
CA ILE A 12 -36.51 -12.76 -33.25
C ILE A 12 -35.63 -11.62 -32.72
N PHE A 13 -34.35 -11.92 -32.42
CA PHE A 13 -33.39 -10.89 -32.08
C PHE A 13 -33.25 -9.93 -33.26
N SER A 14 -33.39 -8.64 -32.98
CA SER A 14 -33.12 -7.59 -33.97
C SER A 14 -31.61 -7.58 -34.32
N ARG A 15 -31.25 -7.12 -35.52
CA ARG A 15 -29.85 -6.99 -35.93
C ARG A 15 -29.02 -6.20 -34.91
N ARG A 16 -29.62 -5.21 -34.26
CA ARG A 16 -29.01 -4.38 -33.23
C ARG A 16 -28.71 -5.18 -31.97
N GLU A 17 -29.61 -6.04 -31.53
CA GLU A 17 -29.40 -6.95 -30.37
C GLU A 17 -28.37 -8.01 -30.68
N MET A 18 -28.33 -8.55 -31.88
CA MET A 18 -27.27 -9.47 -32.28
C MET A 18 -25.88 -8.82 -32.27
N LEU A 19 -25.77 -7.59 -32.82
CA LEU A 19 -24.52 -6.84 -32.81
C LEU A 19 -24.07 -6.50 -31.38
N ALA A 20 -25.01 -6.06 -30.53
CA ALA A 20 -24.72 -5.79 -29.13
C ALA A 20 -24.29 -7.07 -28.38
N GLY A 21 -24.97 -8.20 -28.61
CA GLY A 21 -24.60 -9.49 -28.05
C GLY A 21 -23.22 -9.97 -28.51
N ALA A 22 -22.89 -9.84 -29.79
CA ALA A 22 -21.58 -10.18 -30.33
C ALA A 22 -20.47 -9.30 -29.73
N LEU A 23 -20.71 -8.00 -29.58
CA LEU A 23 -19.76 -7.07 -28.94
C LEU A 23 -19.52 -7.44 -27.47
N MET A 24 -20.59 -7.73 -26.73
CA MET A 24 -20.48 -8.14 -25.33
C MET A 24 -19.77 -9.49 -25.18
N ALA A 25 -20.07 -10.46 -26.04
CA ALA A 25 -19.38 -11.74 -26.07
C ALA A 25 -17.88 -11.58 -26.37
N SER A 26 -17.55 -10.75 -27.37
CA SER A 26 -16.15 -10.44 -27.69
C SER A 26 -15.42 -9.76 -26.52
N ALA A 27 -16.08 -8.79 -25.87
CA ALA A 27 -15.52 -8.14 -24.68
C ALA A 27 -15.31 -9.12 -23.52
N ALA A 28 -16.25 -10.06 -23.30
CA ALA A 28 -16.12 -11.09 -22.28
C ALA A 28 -14.95 -12.07 -22.56
N VAL A 29 -14.76 -12.46 -23.81
CA VAL A 29 -13.63 -13.31 -24.23
C VAL A 29 -12.30 -12.58 -24.01
N VAL A 30 -12.20 -11.30 -24.40
CA VAL A 30 -11.00 -10.50 -24.17
C VAL A 30 -10.73 -10.33 -22.67
N ALA A 31 -11.76 -10.05 -21.87
CA ALA A 31 -11.62 -9.93 -20.42
C ALA A 31 -11.14 -11.24 -19.78
N ALA A 32 -11.71 -12.39 -20.19
CA ALA A 32 -11.29 -13.71 -19.72
C ALA A 32 -9.85 -14.05 -20.11
N ALA A 33 -9.46 -13.73 -21.35
CA ALA A 33 -8.10 -13.94 -21.84
C ALA A 33 -7.05 -13.03 -21.18
N ARG A 34 -7.49 -11.87 -20.67
CA ARG A 34 -6.64 -10.88 -19.98
C ARG A 34 -6.70 -10.98 -18.46
N LYS A 35 -7.37 -11.99 -17.90
CA LYS A 35 -7.43 -12.21 -16.46
C LYS A 35 -6.00 -12.26 -15.88
N PRO A 36 -5.67 -11.42 -14.87
CA PRO A 36 -4.37 -11.43 -14.20
C PRO A 36 -4.09 -12.81 -13.61
N ASN A 37 -2.88 -13.31 -13.81
CA ASN A 37 -2.45 -14.62 -13.34
C ASN A 37 -0.94 -14.75 -13.11
N ILE A 38 -0.21 -13.64 -13.23
CA ILE A 38 1.24 -13.62 -13.02
C ILE A 38 1.50 -12.86 -11.70
N PRO A 39 1.73 -13.56 -10.58
CA PRO A 39 2.01 -12.87 -9.31
C PRO A 39 3.40 -12.23 -9.34
N ILE A 40 3.49 -11.02 -8.80
CA ILE A 40 4.73 -10.37 -8.40
C ILE A 40 4.78 -10.43 -6.89
N ASP A 41 5.82 -11.02 -6.32
CA ASP A 41 6.04 -11.12 -4.88
C ASP A 41 7.52 -10.89 -4.59
N TYR A 42 7.87 -9.66 -4.19
CA TYR A 42 9.24 -9.31 -3.88
C TYR A 42 9.72 -9.79 -2.52
N LEU A 43 8.80 -10.11 -1.61
CA LEU A 43 9.14 -10.68 -0.31
C LEU A 43 9.39 -12.19 -0.42
N GLY A 44 8.64 -12.88 -1.29
CA GLY A 44 8.73 -14.31 -1.50
C GLY A 44 8.46 -15.09 -0.21
N HIS A 45 9.36 -16.02 0.12
CA HIS A 45 9.25 -16.85 1.31
C HIS A 45 9.81 -16.20 2.59
N HIS A 46 10.34 -14.96 2.50
CA HIS A 46 10.90 -14.29 3.65
C HIS A 46 9.80 -13.78 4.59
N LYS A 47 10.12 -13.77 5.89
CA LYS A 47 9.30 -13.04 6.85
C LYS A 47 9.73 -11.58 6.88
N LEU A 48 8.77 -10.66 6.80
CA LEU A 48 9.04 -9.23 6.85
C LEU A 48 9.81 -8.83 8.13
N GLU A 49 9.50 -9.51 9.22
CA GLU A 49 10.16 -9.31 10.51
C GLU A 49 11.67 -9.62 10.46
N ASP A 50 12.07 -10.62 9.68
CA ASP A 50 13.48 -11.04 9.54
C ASP A 50 14.22 -10.13 8.53
N VAL A 51 13.52 -9.57 7.56
CA VAL A 51 14.09 -8.65 6.57
C VAL A 51 14.41 -7.28 7.16
N ILE A 52 13.63 -6.84 8.14
CA ILE A 52 13.83 -5.55 8.81
C ILE A 52 14.75 -5.76 10.03
N PRO A 53 16.01 -5.25 10.02
CA PRO A 53 16.93 -5.48 11.12
C PRO A 53 16.47 -4.82 12.42
N LYS A 54 16.85 -5.40 13.56
CA LYS A 54 16.65 -4.76 14.87
C LYS A 54 17.64 -3.62 15.12
N ARG A 55 18.73 -3.55 14.35
CA ARG A 55 19.69 -2.44 14.36
C ARG A 55 19.84 -1.87 12.96
N ILE A 56 19.61 -0.56 12.82
CA ILE A 56 19.61 0.18 11.55
C ILE A 56 20.55 1.38 11.72
N GLY A 57 21.83 1.22 11.37
CA GLY A 57 22.82 2.27 11.63
C GLY A 57 22.90 2.62 13.13
N PRO A 58 22.63 3.88 13.54
CA PRO A 58 22.62 4.29 14.93
C PRO A 58 21.34 3.88 15.67
N TRP A 59 20.32 3.39 14.97
CA TRP A 59 19.00 3.08 15.49
C TRP A 59 18.93 1.67 16.06
N GLU A 60 18.51 1.54 17.31
CA GLU A 60 18.26 0.26 17.96
C GLU A 60 16.77 0.06 18.22
N PHE A 61 16.30 -1.17 18.00
CA PHE A 61 14.92 -1.56 18.30
C PHE A 61 14.65 -1.46 19.81
N VAL A 62 13.54 -0.80 20.16
CA VAL A 62 13.13 -0.62 21.56
C VAL A 62 11.89 -1.46 21.87
N THR A 63 10.82 -1.32 21.06
CA THR A 63 9.53 -1.98 21.33
C THR A 63 8.68 -2.10 20.07
N ASN A 64 7.67 -2.97 20.10
CA ASN A 64 6.63 -3.08 19.07
C ASN A 64 5.36 -2.26 19.42
N SER A 65 5.31 -1.61 20.59
CA SER A 65 4.17 -0.86 21.09
C SER A 65 4.33 0.65 20.90
N GLY A 66 3.23 1.39 20.99
CA GLY A 66 3.23 2.85 20.93
C GLY A 66 2.89 3.46 19.57
N LEU A 67 2.66 2.64 18.54
CA LEU A 67 2.21 3.14 17.24
C LEU A 67 0.69 3.22 17.17
N VAL A 68 0.19 4.21 16.42
CA VAL A 68 -1.19 4.20 15.94
C VAL A 68 -1.30 3.10 14.88
N VAL A 69 -1.91 2.01 15.28
CA VAL A 69 -2.22 0.88 14.36
C VAL A 69 -3.71 0.94 14.10
N PRO A 70 -4.17 0.61 12.89
CA PRO A 70 -5.59 0.42 12.67
C PRO A 70 -6.18 -0.58 13.69
N PRO A 71 -7.47 -0.44 14.10
CA PRO A 71 -8.10 -1.41 14.99
C PRO A 71 -7.90 -2.84 14.48
N GLN A 72 -7.50 -3.76 15.35
CA GLN A 72 -7.31 -5.17 14.99
C GLN A 72 -8.66 -5.89 14.87
N ASP A 73 -9.46 -5.51 13.90
CA ASP A 73 -10.62 -6.28 13.51
C ASP A 73 -10.22 -7.34 12.47
N GLN A 74 -11.07 -8.35 12.33
CA GLN A 74 -10.83 -9.51 11.45
C GLN A 74 -10.59 -9.10 9.99
N LEU A 75 -10.99 -7.90 9.59
CA LEU A 75 -10.77 -7.35 8.25
C LEU A 75 -9.30 -7.05 7.98
N GLN A 76 -8.52 -6.64 8.97
CA GLN A 76 -7.09 -6.34 8.81
C GLN A 76 -6.22 -7.58 8.63
N LEU A 77 -6.54 -8.66 9.35
CA LEU A 77 -5.87 -9.95 9.18
C LEU A 77 -6.16 -10.55 7.79
N ALA A 78 -7.26 -10.15 7.16
CA ALA A 78 -7.60 -10.55 5.79
C ALA A 78 -6.93 -9.68 4.72
N ILE A 79 -6.50 -8.44 5.06
CA ILE A 79 -5.92 -7.48 4.11
C ILE A 79 -4.39 -7.61 4.01
N TYR A 80 -3.71 -7.74 5.16
CA TYR A 80 -2.25 -7.80 5.19
C TYR A 80 -1.76 -9.22 5.43
N SER A 81 -0.88 -9.69 4.55
CA SER A 81 -0.20 -10.98 4.75
C SER A 81 0.77 -10.89 5.93
N GLN A 82 1.42 -9.75 6.10
CA GLN A 82 2.38 -9.49 7.19
C GLN A 82 2.33 -8.01 7.60
N LEU A 83 2.42 -7.79 8.92
CA LEU A 83 2.48 -6.46 9.52
C LEU A 83 3.64 -6.42 10.52
N VAL A 84 4.51 -5.44 10.38
CA VAL A 84 5.59 -5.17 11.34
C VAL A 84 5.45 -3.74 11.86
N THR A 85 5.44 -3.59 13.17
CA THR A 85 5.47 -2.32 13.88
C THR A 85 6.67 -2.31 14.81
N ARG A 86 7.49 -1.25 14.77
CA ARG A 86 8.68 -1.11 15.62
C ARG A 86 8.92 0.32 16.01
N VAL A 87 9.38 0.52 17.21
CA VAL A 87 9.98 1.79 17.65
C VAL A 87 11.49 1.58 17.72
N TYR A 88 12.20 2.48 17.10
CA TYR A 88 13.67 2.55 17.17
C TYR A 88 14.09 3.82 17.89
N SER A 89 15.25 3.77 18.57
CA SER A 89 15.88 4.93 19.19
C SER A 89 17.36 5.00 18.86
N ASP A 90 17.87 6.23 18.71
CA ASP A 90 19.31 6.52 18.62
C ASP A 90 19.92 6.95 20.00
N GLY A 91 19.13 6.80 21.07
CA GLY A 91 19.48 7.24 22.42
C GLY A 91 18.95 8.64 22.78
N THR A 92 18.59 9.46 21.80
CA THR A 92 18.04 10.82 22.00
C THR A 92 16.63 10.92 21.41
N ASN A 93 16.44 10.43 20.20
CA ASN A 93 15.19 10.51 19.46
C ASN A 93 14.59 9.13 19.28
N SER A 94 13.29 9.10 18.98
CA SER A 94 12.59 7.86 18.66
C SER A 94 11.89 7.99 17.31
N ILE A 95 11.95 6.90 16.53
CA ILE A 95 11.26 6.72 15.27
C ILE A 95 10.26 5.57 15.41
N MET A 96 9.02 5.84 15.05
CA MET A 96 7.99 4.84 14.88
C MET A 96 7.98 4.36 13.43
N PHE A 97 8.11 3.06 13.22
CA PHE A 97 8.21 2.43 11.91
C PHE A 97 7.14 1.35 11.75
N LEU A 98 6.36 1.44 10.69
CA LEU A 98 5.33 0.46 10.35
C LEU A 98 5.51 0.03 8.89
N VAL A 99 5.43 -1.28 8.67
CA VAL A 99 5.33 -1.87 7.33
C VAL A 99 4.18 -2.86 7.32
N ALA A 100 3.21 -2.62 6.44
CA ALA A 100 2.13 -3.54 6.15
C ALA A 100 2.30 -4.08 4.73
N TYR A 101 2.40 -5.39 4.59
CA TYR A 101 2.68 -6.08 3.33
C TYR A 101 1.52 -6.97 2.90
N SER A 102 1.20 -6.95 1.62
CA SER A 102 0.26 -7.85 0.98
C SER A 102 0.96 -8.56 -0.19
N ALA A 103 1.02 -9.88 -0.15
CA ALA A 103 1.64 -10.70 -1.20
C ALA A 103 0.83 -10.71 -2.50
N SER A 104 -0.43 -10.32 -2.46
CA SER A 104 -1.33 -10.28 -3.63
C SER A 104 -2.34 -9.17 -3.47
N GLU A 105 -2.09 -8.06 -4.14
CA GLU A 105 -3.01 -6.93 -4.12
C GLU A 105 -3.99 -7.05 -5.30
N THR A 106 -5.24 -7.34 -4.99
CA THR A 106 -6.30 -7.55 -5.99
C THR A 106 -7.13 -6.31 -6.28
N GLY A 107 -6.73 -5.16 -5.72
CA GLY A 107 -7.47 -3.90 -5.85
C GLY A 107 -8.72 -3.79 -4.96
N PHE A 108 -9.16 -4.88 -4.34
CA PHE A 108 -10.22 -4.89 -3.32
C PHE A 108 -9.65 -4.72 -1.91
N LEU A 109 -8.42 -5.16 -1.69
CA LEU A 109 -7.70 -5.04 -0.44
C LEU A 109 -6.91 -3.73 -0.49
N GLN A 110 -7.58 -2.66 -0.11
CA GLN A 110 -6.94 -1.34 -0.13
C GLN A 110 -5.99 -1.23 1.06
N VAL A 111 -4.73 -1.01 0.75
CA VAL A 111 -3.78 -0.53 1.75
C VAL A 111 -4.36 0.71 2.41
N HIS A 112 -4.77 0.60 3.68
CA HIS A 112 -5.39 1.70 4.41
C HIS A 112 -4.34 2.80 4.64
N ARG A 113 -4.55 3.93 3.97
CA ARG A 113 -3.68 5.10 4.16
C ARG A 113 -3.81 5.62 5.59
N PRO A 114 -2.74 6.18 6.16
CA PRO A 114 -2.74 6.71 7.53
C PRO A 114 -3.89 7.67 7.82
N GLU A 115 -4.37 8.41 6.83
CA GLU A 115 -5.47 9.36 6.97
C GLU A 115 -6.73 8.72 7.58
N PHE A 116 -7.04 7.49 7.23
CA PHE A 116 -8.21 6.79 7.78
C PHE A 116 -7.96 6.33 9.22
N CYS A 117 -6.80 5.75 9.49
CA CYS A 117 -6.49 5.19 10.80
C CYS A 117 -6.33 6.27 11.88
N TYR A 118 -5.64 7.36 11.53
CA TYR A 118 -5.41 8.47 12.46
C TYR A 118 -6.70 9.21 12.77
N THR A 119 -7.53 9.48 11.76
CA THR A 119 -8.84 10.11 11.96
C THR A 119 -9.75 9.22 12.82
N ALA A 120 -9.78 7.92 12.58
CA ALA A 120 -10.55 6.97 13.39
C ALA A 120 -10.03 6.88 14.83
N ALA A 121 -8.72 7.10 15.05
CA ALA A 121 -8.11 7.17 16.39
C ALA A 121 -8.25 8.55 17.06
N GLY A 122 -8.99 9.49 16.46
CA GLY A 122 -9.28 10.80 17.03
C GLY A 122 -8.17 11.85 16.83
N TYR A 123 -7.25 11.62 15.89
CA TYR A 123 -6.24 12.63 15.52
C TYR A 123 -6.83 13.65 14.56
N ARG A 124 -6.42 14.91 14.73
CA ARG A 124 -6.57 15.98 13.74
C ARG A 124 -5.39 15.92 12.78
N LEU A 125 -5.65 15.92 11.47
CA LEU A 125 -4.62 15.86 10.44
C LEU A 125 -4.49 17.21 9.75
N SER A 126 -3.25 17.60 9.48
CA SER A 126 -2.88 18.84 8.78
C SER A 126 -1.62 18.66 7.94
N ASP A 127 -1.18 19.72 7.27
CA ASP A 127 0.10 19.85 6.55
C ASP A 127 0.33 18.72 5.52
N PHE A 128 -0.73 18.36 4.81
CA PHE A 128 -0.62 17.35 3.74
C PHE A 128 0.29 17.86 2.62
N ALA A 129 1.39 17.16 2.39
CA ALA A 129 2.38 17.53 1.39
C ALA A 129 3.03 16.30 0.75
N HIS A 130 3.85 16.56 -0.26
CA HIS A 130 4.75 15.57 -0.85
C HIS A 130 6.16 15.79 -0.34
N HIS A 131 6.79 14.73 0.13
CA HIS A 131 8.14 14.73 0.67
C HIS A 131 9.06 13.92 -0.22
N LYS A 132 10.15 14.52 -0.71
CA LYS A 132 11.13 13.85 -1.57
C LYS A 132 12.19 13.19 -0.69
N ILE A 133 12.28 11.87 -0.75
CA ILE A 133 13.29 11.08 -0.06
C ILE A 133 14.43 10.80 -1.01
N GLN A 134 15.66 11.20 -0.62
CA GLN A 134 16.89 10.90 -1.35
C GLN A 134 17.53 9.66 -0.75
N LEU A 135 17.82 8.64 -1.54
CA LEU A 135 18.52 7.43 -1.10
C LEU A 135 20.04 7.59 -1.25
N ARG A 136 20.79 6.76 -0.52
CA ARG A 136 22.28 6.79 -0.57
C ARG A 136 22.86 6.38 -1.90
N ASP A 137 22.12 5.61 -2.72
CA ASP A 137 22.52 5.17 -4.06
C ASP A 137 22.12 6.19 -5.16
N SER A 138 21.90 7.43 -4.80
CA SER A 138 21.49 8.53 -5.67
C SER A 138 20.08 8.41 -6.27
N ARG A 139 19.33 7.35 -5.98
CA ARG A 139 17.91 7.27 -6.33
C ARG A 139 17.10 8.16 -5.39
N ALA A 140 15.98 8.64 -5.89
CA ALA A 140 15.03 9.40 -5.10
C ALA A 140 13.60 8.95 -5.43
N PHE A 141 12.73 9.06 -4.47
CA PHE A 141 11.29 8.88 -4.68
C PHE A 141 10.51 9.91 -3.89
N THR A 142 9.24 10.08 -4.26
CA THR A 142 8.34 10.99 -3.55
C THR A 142 7.41 10.17 -2.67
N ALA A 143 7.26 10.60 -1.42
CA ALA A 143 6.35 10.06 -0.42
C ALA A 143 5.29 11.11 -0.07
N ASN A 144 4.26 10.73 0.68
CA ASN A 144 3.32 11.64 1.30
C ASN A 144 3.80 11.98 2.71
N SER A 145 3.54 13.21 3.15
CA SER A 145 3.75 13.64 4.53
C SER A 145 2.51 14.31 5.09
N LEU A 146 2.34 14.24 6.39
CA LEU A 146 1.30 14.94 7.13
C LEU A 146 1.68 15.10 8.60
N THR A 147 0.96 15.99 9.27
CA THR A 147 1.00 16.18 10.71
C THR A 147 -0.27 15.58 11.34
N ALA A 148 -0.10 14.83 12.41
CA ALA A 148 -1.19 14.27 13.20
C ALA A 148 -1.13 14.79 14.63
N GLU A 149 -2.21 15.42 15.10
CA GLU A 149 -2.28 16.04 16.43
C GLU A 149 -3.40 15.39 17.25
N ARG A 150 -3.07 15.02 18.48
CA ARG A 150 -4.05 14.59 19.48
C ARG A 150 -3.58 14.98 20.87
N ASP A 151 -4.45 15.64 21.62
CA ASP A 151 -4.15 16.20 22.94
C ASP A 151 -2.94 17.17 22.87
N ALA A 152 -1.89 16.91 23.63
CA ALA A 152 -0.65 17.66 23.60
C ALA A 152 0.44 17.05 22.71
N SER A 153 0.10 16.02 21.94
CA SER A 153 1.05 15.26 21.09
C SER A 153 0.92 15.67 19.63
N THR A 154 2.04 16.05 19.03
CA THR A 154 2.18 16.30 17.59
C THR A 154 3.12 15.26 17.00
N GLU A 155 2.61 14.48 16.06
CA GLU A 155 3.36 13.47 15.31
C GLU A 155 3.54 13.93 13.87
N LYS A 156 4.79 13.98 13.41
CA LYS A 156 5.15 14.21 12.01
C LYS A 156 5.39 12.86 11.36
N LEU A 157 4.76 12.63 10.22
CA LEU A 157 4.89 11.34 9.54
C LEU A 157 5.09 11.48 8.03
N VAL A 158 5.88 10.54 7.50
CA VAL A 158 6.07 10.32 6.08
C VAL A 158 5.64 8.87 5.77
N TYR A 159 4.87 8.71 4.72
CA TYR A 159 4.43 7.37 4.29
C TYR A 159 4.34 7.28 2.77
N TRP A 160 4.51 6.07 2.28
CA TRP A 160 4.31 5.75 0.88
C TRP A 160 3.73 4.35 0.72
N THR A 161 3.06 4.15 -0.40
CA THR A 161 2.58 2.84 -0.81
C THR A 161 3.39 2.40 -2.02
N ARG A 162 3.99 1.22 -1.99
CA ARG A 162 4.57 0.57 -3.15
C ARG A 162 3.60 -0.50 -3.65
N ILE A 163 3.31 -0.50 -4.95
CA ILE A 163 2.46 -1.49 -5.63
C ILE A 163 3.26 -1.99 -6.84
N GLY A 164 3.66 -3.26 -6.85
CA GLY A 164 4.57 -3.76 -7.87
C GLY A 164 5.82 -2.88 -8.02
N ASN A 165 6.00 -2.26 -9.17
CA ASN A 165 7.12 -1.36 -9.46
C ASN A 165 6.76 0.13 -9.36
N HIS A 166 5.68 0.49 -8.68
CA HIS A 166 5.15 1.84 -8.64
C HIS A 166 5.03 2.36 -7.20
N ILE A 167 5.17 3.68 -7.03
CA ILE A 167 4.90 4.40 -5.78
C ILE A 167 3.83 5.47 -6.06
N PRO A 168 2.54 5.10 -6.07
CA PRO A 168 1.46 6.04 -6.32
C PRO A 168 1.26 6.99 -5.14
N LEU A 169 1.18 8.30 -5.42
CA LEU A 169 0.99 9.35 -4.42
C LEU A 169 -0.48 9.61 -4.10
N SER A 170 -1.39 9.24 -4.99
CA SER A 170 -2.81 9.48 -4.84
C SER A 170 -3.62 8.21 -5.06
N TRP A 171 -4.88 8.24 -4.62
CA TRP A 171 -5.82 7.16 -4.84
C TRP A 171 -6.10 6.92 -6.34
N ALA A 172 -6.16 7.99 -7.10
CA ALA A 172 -6.34 7.90 -8.56
C ALA A 172 -5.15 7.21 -9.22
N GLN A 173 -3.91 7.60 -8.86
CA GLN A 173 -2.69 6.94 -9.36
C GLN A 173 -2.65 5.47 -8.96
N GLN A 174 -3.05 5.12 -7.73
CA GLN A 174 -3.13 3.73 -7.28
C GLN A 174 -4.06 2.90 -8.15
N LYS A 175 -5.26 3.42 -8.49
CA LYS A 175 -6.20 2.75 -9.38
C LYS A 175 -5.66 2.60 -10.80
N LEU A 176 -4.95 3.60 -11.31
CA LEU A 176 -4.31 3.53 -12.64
C LEU A 176 -3.20 2.47 -12.65
N THR A 177 -2.38 2.40 -11.60
CA THR A 177 -1.34 1.38 -11.46
C THR A 177 -1.94 -0.02 -11.52
N PHE A 178 -3.01 -0.28 -10.78
CA PHE A 178 -3.69 -1.58 -10.85
C PHE A 178 -4.26 -1.88 -12.23
N ALA A 179 -4.87 -0.91 -12.88
CA ALA A 179 -5.39 -1.09 -14.23
C ALA A 179 -4.27 -1.43 -15.23
N GLU A 180 -3.13 -0.76 -15.13
CA GLU A 180 -1.95 -1.01 -15.95
C GLU A 180 -1.37 -2.42 -15.71
N ASP A 181 -1.17 -2.80 -14.46
CA ASP A 181 -0.66 -4.12 -14.10
C ASP A 181 -1.63 -5.24 -14.53
N ASN A 182 -2.93 -5.05 -14.34
CA ASN A 182 -3.95 -5.99 -14.77
C ASN A 182 -3.96 -6.18 -16.30
N LEU A 183 -3.78 -5.10 -17.07
CA LEU A 183 -3.65 -5.20 -18.53
C LEU A 183 -2.43 -6.01 -18.96
N ARG A 184 -1.38 -5.99 -18.16
CA ARG A 184 -0.15 -6.81 -18.32
C ARG A 184 -0.28 -8.21 -17.72
N ARG A 185 -1.48 -8.56 -17.19
CA ARG A 185 -1.78 -9.83 -16.51
C ARG A 185 -1.02 -10.03 -15.20
N LEU A 186 -0.50 -8.95 -14.62
CA LEU A 186 0.22 -8.99 -13.35
C LEU A 186 -0.75 -8.89 -12.16
N ILE A 187 -0.41 -9.63 -11.09
CA ILE A 187 -1.01 -9.50 -9.76
C ILE A 187 0.12 -8.96 -8.88
N PRO A 188 0.19 -7.64 -8.65
CA PRO A 188 1.28 -7.06 -7.88
C PRO A 188 1.14 -7.36 -6.39
N ASP A 189 2.27 -7.46 -5.71
CA ASP A 189 2.34 -7.30 -4.27
C ASP A 189 2.30 -5.81 -3.90
N ALA A 190 1.98 -5.51 -2.66
CA ALA A 190 1.96 -4.14 -2.17
C ALA A 190 2.52 -4.02 -0.76
N ALA A 191 3.10 -2.87 -0.46
CA ALA A 191 3.56 -2.52 0.87
C ALA A 191 3.18 -1.07 1.20
N LEU A 192 2.61 -0.85 2.38
CA LEU A 192 2.54 0.48 3.01
C LEU A 192 3.69 0.61 3.98
N ILE A 193 4.48 1.64 3.82
CA ILE A 193 5.57 1.99 4.72
C ILE A 193 5.24 3.34 5.35
N ARG A 194 5.33 3.41 6.68
CA ARG A 194 5.15 4.64 7.45
C ARG A 194 6.29 4.81 8.43
N VAL A 195 6.84 6.01 8.45
CA VAL A 195 7.89 6.44 9.38
C VAL A 195 7.43 7.72 10.06
N SER A 196 7.49 7.79 11.37
CA SER A 196 7.03 8.96 12.11
C SER A 196 7.85 9.21 13.37
N THR A 197 7.77 10.45 13.85
CA THR A 197 8.37 10.91 15.12
C THR A 197 7.46 11.91 15.80
N VAL A 198 7.63 12.09 17.09
CA VAL A 198 6.83 13.01 17.91
C VAL A 198 7.71 14.06 18.61
N GLY A 199 7.13 15.23 18.86
CA GLY A 199 7.74 16.24 19.73
C GLY A 199 8.87 17.04 19.09
N LEU A 200 9.08 16.95 17.77
CA LEU A 200 10.08 17.72 17.02
C LEU A 200 9.41 18.77 16.11
N ASP A 201 10.14 19.83 15.80
CA ASP A 201 9.73 20.74 14.73
C ASP A 201 9.86 20.07 13.34
N ASP A 202 9.30 20.72 12.33
CA ASP A 202 9.22 20.14 10.96
C ASP A 202 10.61 19.83 10.40
N ALA A 203 11.57 20.75 10.52
CA ALA A 203 12.89 20.56 9.93
C ALA A 203 13.65 19.40 10.59
N GLN A 204 13.58 19.32 11.92
CA GLN A 204 14.20 18.26 12.70
C GLN A 204 13.53 16.91 12.44
N ALA A 205 12.19 16.87 12.41
CA ALA A 205 11.42 15.66 12.20
C ALA A 205 11.70 15.05 10.82
N PHE A 206 11.63 15.83 9.75
CA PHE A 206 11.86 15.33 8.41
C PHE A 206 13.31 14.95 8.16
N ALA A 207 14.29 15.68 8.70
CA ALA A 207 15.70 15.29 8.62
C ALA A 207 15.96 13.95 9.34
N LEU A 208 15.32 13.74 10.50
CA LEU A 208 15.42 12.52 11.27
C LEU A 208 14.81 11.33 10.51
N ILE A 209 13.59 11.50 9.96
CA ILE A 209 12.89 10.51 9.14
C ILE A 209 13.73 10.13 7.91
N ASP A 210 14.27 11.10 7.19
CA ASP A 210 15.12 10.86 6.02
C ASP A 210 16.37 10.05 6.36
N SER A 211 17.04 10.41 7.45
CA SER A 211 18.20 9.68 7.96
C SER A 211 17.86 8.22 8.28
N PHE A 212 16.74 7.99 8.95
CA PHE A 212 16.27 6.65 9.25
C PHE A 212 15.94 5.85 7.99
N VAL A 213 15.15 6.42 7.06
CA VAL A 213 14.77 5.74 5.81
C VAL A 213 15.98 5.37 4.99
N GLN A 214 16.95 6.28 4.85
CA GLN A 214 18.22 6.00 4.15
C GLN A 214 18.98 4.85 4.79
N ALA A 215 19.10 4.84 6.11
CA ALA A 215 19.80 3.79 6.84
C ALA A 215 19.05 2.45 6.73
N MET A 216 17.72 2.47 6.82
CA MET A 216 16.86 1.29 6.72
C MET A 216 16.99 0.64 5.34
N ILE A 217 16.80 1.40 4.26
CA ILE A 217 16.93 0.87 2.89
C ILE A 217 18.36 0.37 2.63
N ALA A 218 19.39 1.03 3.17
CA ALA A 218 20.78 0.59 3.04
C ALA A 218 21.03 -0.74 3.74
N SER A 219 20.35 -1.00 4.87
CA SER A 219 20.53 -2.21 5.68
C SER A 219 19.82 -3.46 5.14
N VAL A 220 18.87 -3.27 4.24
CA VAL A 220 18.13 -4.37 3.61
C VAL A 220 18.95 -5.02 2.49
N PRO A 221 18.97 -6.38 2.37
CA PRO A 221 19.63 -7.07 1.26
C PRO A 221 19.13 -6.59 -0.11
N GLY A 222 20.02 -6.47 -1.09
CA GLY A 222 19.76 -5.85 -2.38
C GLY A 222 18.45 -6.24 -3.06
N PRO A 223 18.16 -7.53 -3.29
CA PRO A 223 16.91 -7.96 -3.93
C PRO A 223 15.65 -7.58 -3.13
N LEU A 224 15.73 -7.63 -1.79
CA LEU A 224 14.60 -7.34 -0.88
C LEU A 224 14.32 -5.84 -0.72
N LYS A 225 15.20 -4.95 -1.20
CA LYS A 225 14.91 -3.49 -1.24
C LYS A 225 13.64 -3.19 -2.02
N ARG A 226 13.33 -4.01 -3.03
CA ARG A 226 12.10 -3.87 -3.84
C ARG A 226 10.82 -4.08 -3.05
N VAL A 227 10.87 -4.65 -1.86
CA VAL A 227 9.72 -4.70 -0.94
C VAL A 227 9.34 -3.30 -0.47
N PHE A 228 10.30 -2.40 -0.33
CA PHE A 228 10.12 -1.07 0.27
C PHE A 228 10.09 0.06 -0.79
N VAL A 229 10.87 -0.06 -1.85
CA VAL A 229 11.02 0.96 -2.90
C VAL A 229 10.97 0.34 -4.28
N ALA A 230 10.44 1.10 -5.26
CA ALA A 230 10.32 0.68 -6.65
C ALA A 230 11.65 0.83 -7.41
#